data_069a26d1199a10216d8d875d26561d3d
#
_entry.id   069a26d1199a10216d8d875d26561d3d
#
_cell.length_a   1.000
_cell.length_b   1.000
_cell.length_c   1.000
_cell.angle_alpha   90.00
_cell.angle_beta   90.00
_cell.angle_gamma   90.00
#
_symmetry.space_group_name_H-M   'P 1'
#
loop_
_entity.id
_entity.type
_entity.pdbx_description
1 polymer ?
#
loop_
_entity_poly.entity_id
_entity_poly.type
_entity_poly.pdbx_seq_one_letter_code
_entity_poly.pdbx_strand_id
1 'polypeptide(L)'
;MHEEILQIIDKLRQGTYPEADLNNILNSLDQFHTDESLEALFVLGDALQNAGLDYQARQIFLHLNNNVDHDDYVISYIVESYISEGRLDDALELINQSPTTPTVLLLKSEIFQQMNLNDVALKLLFEAKDLSDDLILDFAIAELYYSMGELEEATRYYESVINQGVDEVNGIMLGLRMADINVNLLNFDDARAYFDSVEEERYSNEDYYKKALLEYNLKDYDAAKVLLEKVIDNEPYFINAYILLMNIYETEHNLDDAIQTLQTYLRENDKNSLIYFHLGRLYFRMNQAETAIKNFSIATELDEDYDDAYLMLFESILKTGDTSTIDDYVKHLDINALSGESIYLLAKIESENENDDKALKYYKDAEALIGDSVEFYQDYYFYLREINHPDKKRVLEKLMHLEPDNPEWQLDYEQIAGEEDEF
;
A
#
# COMPACT_ATOMS: atom_id res chain seq x y z
N MET A 1 8.41 -43.43 28.68
CA MET A 1 8.36 -42.77 27.35
C MET A 1 7.00 -42.11 27.06
N HIS A 2 5.87 -42.85 26.97
CA HIS A 2 4.55 -42.21 26.74
C HIS A 2 4.18 -41.19 27.85
N GLU A 3 4.41 -41.52 29.11
CA GLU A 3 4.16 -40.64 30.25
C GLU A 3 5.06 -39.40 30.24
N GLU A 4 6.29 -39.49 29.76
CA GLU A 4 7.23 -38.36 29.58
C GLU A 4 6.77 -37.43 28.50
N ILE A 5 6.28 -37.94 27.35
CA ILE A 5 5.72 -37.14 26.25
C ILE A 5 4.51 -36.35 26.76
N LEU A 6 3.59 -36.97 27.50
CA LEU A 6 2.43 -36.27 28.08
C LEU A 6 2.83 -35.15 29.03
N GLN A 7 3.87 -35.38 29.84
CA GLN A 7 4.41 -34.33 30.74
C GLN A 7 5.01 -33.15 29.96
N ILE A 8 5.67 -33.41 28.83
CA ILE A 8 6.21 -32.36 27.94
C ILE A 8 5.06 -31.55 27.36
N ILE A 9 4.02 -32.22 26.81
CA ILE A 9 2.83 -31.57 26.25
C ILE A 9 2.14 -30.69 27.28
N ASP A 10 1.97 -31.18 28.52
CA ASP A 10 1.34 -30.41 29.59
C ASP A 10 2.16 -29.17 29.98
N LYS A 11 3.49 -29.25 29.97
CA LYS A 11 4.37 -28.09 30.19
C LYS A 11 4.26 -27.07 29.09
N LEU A 12 4.23 -27.52 27.82
CA LEU A 12 4.05 -26.64 26.64
C LEU A 12 2.71 -25.88 26.70
N ARG A 13 1.62 -26.57 27.04
CA ARG A 13 0.29 -25.96 27.25
C ARG A 13 0.27 -24.91 28.37
N GLN A 14 1.14 -25.06 29.34
CA GLN A 14 1.31 -24.09 30.45
C GLN A 14 2.26 -22.93 30.08
N GLY A 15 2.76 -22.88 28.87
CA GLY A 15 3.73 -21.87 28.42
C GLY A 15 5.14 -22.06 28.93
N THR A 16 5.47 -23.29 29.42
CA THR A 16 6.80 -23.62 29.93
C THR A 16 7.57 -24.44 28.91
N TYR A 17 8.78 -24.00 28.55
CA TYR A 17 9.66 -24.72 27.62
C TYR A 17 10.48 -25.81 28.32
N PRO A 18 10.19 -27.12 28.12
CA PRO A 18 10.87 -28.24 28.81
C PRO A 18 12.11 -28.69 28.02
N GLU A 19 13.11 -27.84 27.85
CA GLU A 19 14.26 -28.02 26.95
C GLU A 19 15.01 -29.35 27.18
N ALA A 20 15.31 -29.70 28.44
CA ALA A 20 16.09 -30.91 28.76
C ALA A 20 15.29 -32.18 28.42
N ASP A 21 14.02 -32.22 28.78
CA ASP A 21 13.15 -33.36 28.53
C ASP A 21 12.91 -33.56 27.06
N LEU A 22 12.66 -32.44 26.31
CA LEU A 22 12.47 -32.44 24.87
C LEU A 22 13.73 -32.92 24.14
N ASN A 23 14.91 -32.40 24.47
CA ASN A 23 16.18 -32.84 23.89
C ASN A 23 16.44 -34.34 24.14
N ASN A 24 16.04 -34.90 25.28
CA ASN A 24 16.14 -36.32 25.53
C ASN A 24 15.27 -37.13 24.56
N ILE A 25 14.04 -36.71 24.31
CA ILE A 25 13.15 -37.36 23.30
C ILE A 25 13.74 -37.24 21.90
N LEU A 26 14.15 -36.05 21.47
CA LEU A 26 14.71 -35.81 20.13
C LEU A 26 15.99 -36.64 19.89
N ASN A 27 16.84 -36.81 20.89
CA ASN A 27 18.06 -37.63 20.81
C ASN A 27 17.77 -39.15 20.83
N SER A 28 16.56 -39.55 21.16
CA SER A 28 16.17 -40.96 21.26
C SER A 28 15.06 -41.38 20.30
N LEU A 29 14.77 -40.55 19.24
CA LEU A 29 13.73 -40.82 18.26
C LEU A 29 13.83 -42.23 17.67
N ASP A 30 15.02 -42.74 17.42
CA ASP A 30 15.27 -44.09 16.89
C ASP A 30 14.75 -45.24 17.80
N GLN A 31 14.27 -44.93 19.01
CA GLN A 31 13.68 -45.95 19.90
C GLN A 31 12.14 -46.02 19.77
N PHE A 32 11.52 -45.12 19.00
CA PHE A 32 10.07 -45.03 18.81
C PHE A 32 9.69 -45.68 17.51
N HIS A 33 9.29 -46.99 17.55
CA HIS A 33 8.94 -47.77 16.36
C HIS A 33 7.58 -48.49 16.49
N THR A 34 6.95 -48.46 17.67
CA THR A 34 5.61 -49.07 17.83
C THR A 34 4.52 -48.04 17.50
N ASP A 35 3.38 -48.53 16.97
CA ASP A 35 2.27 -47.64 16.63
C ASP A 35 1.88 -46.70 17.75
N GLU A 36 1.79 -47.19 18.99
CA GLU A 36 1.49 -46.38 20.16
C GLU A 36 2.54 -45.29 20.43
N SER A 37 3.83 -45.59 20.16
CA SER A 37 4.91 -44.62 20.34
C SER A 37 4.96 -43.57 19.22
N LEU A 38 4.63 -43.95 17.99
CA LEU A 38 4.54 -43.04 16.84
C LEU A 38 3.34 -42.10 16.96
N GLU A 39 2.19 -42.61 17.44
CA GLU A 39 1.01 -41.79 17.76
C GLU A 39 1.32 -40.74 18.86
N ALA A 40 2.06 -41.14 19.89
CA ALA A 40 2.48 -40.20 20.96
C ALA A 40 3.43 -39.11 20.39
N LEU A 41 4.35 -39.48 19.50
CA LEU A 41 5.23 -38.51 18.83
C LEU A 41 4.44 -37.56 17.92
N PHE A 42 3.42 -38.04 17.23
CA PHE A 42 2.55 -37.19 16.41
C PHE A 42 1.89 -36.10 17.27
N VAL A 43 1.29 -36.47 18.39
CA VAL A 43 0.68 -35.52 19.34
C VAL A 43 1.71 -34.53 19.91
N LEU A 44 2.95 -34.98 20.15
CA LEU A 44 4.03 -34.10 20.59
C LEU A 44 4.45 -33.11 19.49
N GLY A 45 4.58 -33.59 18.25
CA GLY A 45 4.88 -32.76 17.08
C GLY A 45 3.87 -31.63 16.91
N ASP A 46 2.58 -31.95 16.94
CA ASP A 46 1.47 -31.00 16.88
C ASP A 46 1.54 -29.97 18.05
N ALA A 47 1.77 -30.45 19.28
CA ALA A 47 1.90 -29.55 20.42
C ALA A 47 3.10 -28.60 20.32
N LEU A 48 4.20 -29.03 19.73
CA LEU A 48 5.40 -28.20 19.49
C LEU A 48 5.14 -27.15 18.43
N GLN A 49 4.47 -27.50 17.34
CA GLN A 49 4.09 -26.55 16.29
C GLN A 49 3.15 -25.47 16.83
N ASN A 50 2.13 -25.86 17.59
CA ASN A 50 1.22 -24.93 18.27
C ASN A 50 1.93 -24.01 19.27
N ALA A 51 3.11 -24.43 19.79
CA ALA A 51 3.96 -23.61 20.65
C ALA A 51 5.00 -22.77 19.87
N GLY A 52 5.00 -22.80 18.52
CA GLY A 52 5.97 -22.08 17.68
C GLY A 52 7.38 -22.67 17.68
N LEU A 53 7.50 -23.98 18.01
CA LEU A 53 8.76 -24.71 18.06
C LEU A 53 8.94 -25.56 16.79
N ASP A 54 8.88 -24.91 15.63
CA ASP A 54 8.81 -25.54 14.30
C ASP A 54 9.99 -26.44 13.99
N TYR A 55 11.21 -26.04 14.38
CA TYR A 55 12.40 -26.86 14.17
C TYR A 55 12.31 -28.21 14.90
N GLN A 56 11.87 -28.22 16.15
CA GLN A 56 11.74 -29.42 16.97
C GLN A 56 10.55 -30.28 16.47
N ALA A 57 9.44 -29.67 16.14
CA ALA A 57 8.29 -30.33 15.55
C ALA A 57 8.69 -31.06 14.25
N ARG A 58 9.40 -30.38 13.35
CA ARG A 58 9.87 -30.96 12.09
C ARG A 58 10.79 -32.16 12.30
N GLN A 59 11.66 -32.18 13.30
CA GLN A 59 12.51 -33.35 13.57
C GLN A 59 11.64 -34.58 13.91
N ILE A 60 10.57 -34.39 14.67
CA ILE A 60 9.64 -35.45 15.02
C ILE A 60 8.88 -35.92 13.75
N PHE A 61 8.33 -34.98 12.97
CA PHE A 61 7.58 -35.33 11.76
C PHE A 61 8.45 -35.99 10.69
N LEU A 62 9.72 -35.62 10.54
CA LEU A 62 10.67 -36.31 9.66
C LEU A 62 10.92 -37.75 10.13
N HIS A 63 11.03 -38.00 11.45
CA HIS A 63 11.12 -39.33 11.99
C HIS A 63 9.84 -40.16 11.70
N LEU A 64 8.66 -39.54 11.90
CA LEU A 64 7.38 -40.16 11.58
C LEU A 64 7.27 -40.51 10.10
N ASN A 65 7.61 -39.59 9.19
CA ASN A 65 7.57 -39.83 7.75
C ASN A 65 8.44 -41.01 7.30
N ASN A 66 9.52 -41.31 8.02
CA ASN A 66 10.41 -42.44 7.75
C ASN A 66 9.89 -43.79 8.32
N ASN A 67 8.97 -43.77 9.28
CA ASN A 67 8.56 -44.92 10.04
C ASN A 67 7.05 -45.28 9.91
N VAL A 68 6.26 -44.39 9.32
CA VAL A 68 4.86 -44.60 9.04
C VAL A 68 4.66 -44.77 7.52
N ASP A 69 3.77 -45.67 7.10
CA ASP A 69 3.36 -45.66 5.70
C ASP A 69 2.80 -44.28 5.36
N HIS A 70 2.99 -43.86 4.12
CA HIS A 70 2.67 -42.54 3.61
C HIS A 70 1.47 -41.87 4.31
N ASP A 71 1.69 -40.75 4.97
CA ASP A 71 0.69 -39.96 5.68
C ASP A 71 0.74 -38.50 5.18
N ASP A 72 -0.31 -38.08 4.50
CA ASP A 72 -0.42 -36.72 3.93
C ASP A 72 -0.34 -35.63 5.00
N TYR A 73 -0.84 -35.89 6.23
CA TYR A 73 -0.77 -34.92 7.33
C TYR A 73 0.67 -34.70 7.80
N VAL A 74 1.44 -35.80 7.94
CA VAL A 74 2.86 -35.68 8.32
C VAL A 74 3.65 -34.92 7.28
N ILE A 75 3.39 -35.16 6.01
CA ILE A 75 4.02 -34.44 4.90
C ILE A 75 3.65 -32.96 4.91
N SER A 76 2.37 -32.64 5.11
CA SER A 76 1.91 -31.26 5.20
C SER A 76 2.68 -30.48 6.26
N TYR A 77 2.78 -31.00 7.48
CA TYR A 77 3.52 -30.34 8.56
C TYR A 77 5.00 -30.09 8.24
N ILE A 78 5.67 -31.04 7.61
CA ILE A 78 7.08 -30.86 7.24
C ILE A 78 7.22 -29.80 6.16
N VAL A 79 6.36 -29.86 5.14
CA VAL A 79 6.36 -28.91 4.01
C VAL A 79 6.06 -27.51 4.48
N GLU A 80 5.04 -27.31 5.26
CA GLU A 80 4.66 -26.01 5.84
C GLU A 80 5.81 -25.41 6.66
N SER A 81 6.48 -26.24 7.48
CA SER A 81 7.65 -25.83 8.24
C SER A 81 8.84 -25.43 7.35
N TYR A 82 9.06 -26.10 6.21
CA TYR A 82 10.06 -25.69 5.26
C TYR A 82 9.71 -24.40 4.53
N ILE A 83 8.43 -24.23 4.16
CA ILE A 83 7.92 -23.01 3.51
C ILE A 83 8.11 -21.81 4.44
N SER A 84 7.73 -21.93 5.72
CA SER A 84 7.86 -20.84 6.71
C SER A 84 9.33 -20.40 6.94
N GLU A 85 10.27 -21.30 6.77
CA GLU A 85 11.71 -21.01 6.82
C GLU A 85 12.31 -20.55 5.47
N GLY A 86 11.51 -20.50 4.39
CA GLY A 86 11.98 -20.18 3.05
C GLY A 86 12.82 -21.29 2.39
N ARG A 87 12.78 -22.52 2.91
CA ARG A 87 13.53 -23.69 2.44
C ARG A 87 12.75 -24.46 1.37
N LEU A 88 12.44 -23.80 0.27
CA LEU A 88 11.57 -24.33 -0.76
C LEU A 88 12.17 -25.54 -1.50
N ASP A 89 13.50 -25.61 -1.63
CA ASP A 89 14.19 -26.75 -2.26
C ASP A 89 14.05 -28.04 -1.42
N ASP A 90 14.18 -27.94 -0.09
CA ASP A 90 13.99 -29.06 0.82
C ASP A 90 12.54 -29.58 0.81
N ALA A 91 11.57 -28.64 0.75
CA ALA A 91 10.15 -28.96 0.60
C ALA A 91 9.88 -29.70 -0.72
N LEU A 92 10.46 -29.24 -1.83
CA LEU A 92 10.32 -29.90 -3.14
C LEU A 92 10.98 -31.28 -3.17
N GLU A 93 12.11 -31.46 -2.52
CA GLU A 93 12.79 -32.75 -2.45
C GLU A 93 11.89 -33.79 -1.75
N LEU A 94 11.29 -33.42 -0.60
CA LEU A 94 10.37 -34.27 0.14
C LEU A 94 9.13 -34.64 -0.70
N ILE A 95 8.50 -33.65 -1.30
CA ILE A 95 7.29 -33.82 -2.10
C ILE A 95 7.54 -34.71 -3.33
N ASN A 96 8.69 -34.56 -3.98
CA ASN A 96 9.01 -35.38 -5.16
C ASN A 96 9.29 -36.85 -4.81
N GLN A 97 9.55 -37.17 -3.55
CA GLN A 97 9.69 -38.55 -3.05
C GLN A 97 8.37 -39.14 -2.56
N SER A 98 7.31 -38.31 -2.41
CA SER A 98 6.01 -38.71 -1.92
C SER A 98 5.10 -39.22 -3.04
N PRO A 99 4.15 -40.13 -2.78
CA PRO A 99 3.13 -40.53 -3.72
C PRO A 99 2.29 -39.34 -4.19
N THR A 100 1.81 -39.37 -5.43
CA THR A 100 0.97 -38.32 -5.99
C THR A 100 -0.46 -38.43 -5.42
N THR A 101 -0.80 -37.65 -4.43
CA THR A 101 -2.13 -37.48 -3.86
C THR A 101 -2.62 -36.04 -4.12
N PRO A 102 -3.95 -35.77 -4.01
CA PRO A 102 -4.45 -34.39 -4.09
C PRO A 102 -3.76 -33.45 -3.11
N THR A 103 -3.53 -33.87 -1.87
CA THR A 103 -2.83 -33.11 -0.84
C THR A 103 -1.39 -32.79 -1.23
N VAL A 104 -0.65 -33.78 -1.73
CA VAL A 104 0.73 -33.60 -2.18
C VAL A 104 0.81 -32.63 -3.38
N LEU A 105 -0.16 -32.67 -4.30
CA LEU A 105 -0.23 -31.73 -5.42
C LEU A 105 -0.59 -30.32 -4.96
N LEU A 106 -1.50 -30.18 -3.98
CA LEU A 106 -1.85 -28.92 -3.36
C LEU A 106 -0.62 -28.26 -2.70
N LEU A 107 0.10 -29.00 -1.85
CA LEU A 107 1.32 -28.53 -1.21
C LEU A 107 2.41 -28.15 -2.22
N LYS A 108 2.55 -28.96 -3.28
CA LYS A 108 3.49 -28.67 -4.37
C LYS A 108 3.12 -27.38 -5.09
N SER A 109 1.81 -27.13 -5.31
CA SER A 109 1.35 -25.88 -5.89
C SER A 109 1.69 -24.69 -5.03
N GLU A 110 1.57 -24.80 -3.70
CA GLU A 110 1.91 -23.74 -2.75
C GLU A 110 3.41 -23.39 -2.81
N ILE A 111 4.27 -24.38 -2.87
CA ILE A 111 5.72 -24.16 -3.06
C ILE A 111 5.97 -23.37 -4.36
N PHE A 112 5.34 -23.76 -5.48
CA PHE A 112 5.52 -23.04 -6.75
C PHE A 112 4.93 -21.63 -6.73
N GLN A 113 3.85 -21.38 -5.96
CA GLN A 113 3.35 -20.02 -5.71
C GLN A 113 4.39 -19.17 -4.99
N GLN A 114 5.02 -19.71 -3.93
CA GLN A 114 6.10 -19.01 -3.22
C GLN A 114 7.32 -18.72 -4.12
N MET A 115 7.53 -19.54 -5.15
CA MET A 115 8.54 -19.32 -6.19
C MET A 115 8.09 -18.36 -7.31
N ASN A 116 6.88 -17.77 -7.22
CA ASN A 116 6.22 -16.97 -8.26
C ASN A 116 6.01 -17.70 -9.60
N LEU A 117 5.90 -19.02 -9.58
CA LEU A 117 5.63 -19.88 -10.74
C LEU A 117 4.14 -20.25 -10.80
N ASN A 118 3.27 -19.22 -10.86
CA ASN A 118 1.83 -19.35 -10.73
C ASN A 118 1.19 -20.26 -11.80
N ASP A 119 1.67 -20.23 -13.04
CA ASP A 119 1.18 -21.11 -14.11
C ASP A 119 1.42 -22.59 -13.79
N VAL A 120 2.57 -22.91 -13.18
CA VAL A 120 2.90 -24.29 -12.76
C VAL A 120 2.04 -24.70 -11.58
N ALA A 121 1.86 -23.80 -10.61
CA ALA A 121 1.02 -24.01 -9.44
C ALA A 121 -0.43 -24.31 -9.86
N LEU A 122 -1.00 -23.49 -10.75
CA LEU A 122 -2.35 -23.66 -11.27
C LEU A 122 -2.56 -25.02 -11.96
N LYS A 123 -1.57 -25.44 -12.77
CA LYS A 123 -1.62 -26.73 -13.43
C LYS A 123 -1.68 -27.89 -12.41
N LEU A 124 -0.90 -27.81 -11.33
CA LEU A 124 -0.89 -28.81 -10.26
C LEU A 124 -2.22 -28.85 -9.50
N LEU A 125 -2.85 -27.69 -9.27
CA LEU A 125 -4.18 -27.62 -8.66
C LEU A 125 -5.24 -28.27 -9.55
N PHE A 126 -5.20 -28.11 -10.87
CA PHE A 126 -6.09 -28.80 -11.78
C PHE A 126 -5.82 -30.31 -11.81
N GLU A 127 -4.55 -30.73 -11.78
CA GLU A 127 -4.22 -32.17 -11.64
C GLU A 127 -4.74 -32.74 -10.32
N ALA A 128 -4.69 -31.99 -9.22
CA ALA A 128 -5.28 -32.38 -7.94
C ALA A 128 -6.80 -32.49 -8.02
N LYS A 129 -7.46 -31.55 -8.71
CA LYS A 129 -8.91 -31.52 -8.90
C LYS A 129 -9.41 -32.70 -9.78
N ASP A 130 -8.60 -33.15 -10.73
CA ASP A 130 -8.90 -34.35 -11.51
C ASP A 130 -8.91 -35.66 -10.65
N LEU A 131 -8.23 -35.61 -9.48
CA LEU A 131 -8.14 -36.74 -8.55
C LEU A 131 -9.17 -36.66 -7.40
N SER A 132 -9.68 -35.45 -7.07
CA SER A 132 -10.60 -35.22 -5.95
C SER A 132 -11.51 -34.01 -6.21
N ASP A 133 -12.80 -34.17 -5.82
CA ASP A 133 -13.76 -33.05 -5.83
C ASP A 133 -13.76 -32.23 -4.51
N ASP A 134 -12.68 -32.29 -3.77
CA ASP A 134 -12.57 -31.53 -2.49
C ASP A 134 -12.67 -30.04 -2.73
N LEU A 135 -13.54 -29.36 -1.95
CA LEU A 135 -13.77 -27.92 -2.01
C LEU A 135 -12.53 -27.08 -1.72
N ILE A 136 -11.60 -27.63 -0.95
CA ILE A 136 -10.32 -26.94 -0.66
C ILE A 136 -9.52 -26.67 -1.93
N LEU A 137 -9.67 -27.51 -2.96
CA LEU A 137 -9.01 -27.32 -4.25
C LEU A 137 -9.66 -26.18 -5.05
N ASP A 138 -10.99 -26.06 -5.04
CA ASP A 138 -11.67 -24.91 -5.64
C ASP A 138 -11.26 -23.62 -4.94
N PHE A 139 -11.21 -23.63 -3.61
CA PHE A 139 -10.73 -22.48 -2.85
C PHE A 139 -9.26 -22.12 -3.18
N ALA A 140 -8.36 -23.11 -3.25
CA ALA A 140 -6.95 -22.88 -3.59
C ALA A 140 -6.79 -22.32 -5.02
N ILE A 141 -7.58 -22.82 -5.98
CA ILE A 141 -7.60 -22.28 -7.35
C ILE A 141 -8.11 -20.83 -7.35
N ALA A 142 -9.17 -20.54 -6.57
CA ALA A 142 -9.72 -19.20 -6.45
C ALA A 142 -8.70 -18.21 -5.88
N GLU A 143 -8.01 -18.56 -4.78
CA GLU A 143 -6.97 -17.74 -4.16
C GLU A 143 -5.80 -17.49 -5.12
N LEU A 144 -5.41 -18.51 -5.91
CA LEU A 144 -4.34 -18.34 -6.88
C LEU A 144 -4.74 -17.39 -8.01
N TYR A 145 -5.94 -17.53 -8.59
CA TYR A 145 -6.46 -16.60 -9.59
C TYR A 145 -6.60 -15.17 -9.02
N TYR A 146 -7.10 -15.06 -7.78
CA TYR A 146 -7.20 -13.78 -7.10
C TYR A 146 -5.82 -13.09 -6.95
N SER A 147 -4.79 -13.83 -6.54
CA SER A 147 -3.42 -13.33 -6.42
C SER A 147 -2.79 -12.93 -7.76
N MET A 148 -3.22 -13.56 -8.86
CA MET A 148 -2.81 -13.23 -10.23
C MET A 148 -3.58 -12.02 -10.81
N GLY A 149 -4.62 -11.55 -10.13
CA GLY A 149 -5.50 -10.49 -10.63
C GLY A 149 -6.54 -10.97 -11.65
N GLU A 150 -6.67 -12.29 -11.86
CA GLU A 150 -7.65 -12.92 -12.76
C GLU A 150 -9.00 -13.05 -12.04
N LEU A 151 -9.63 -11.89 -11.78
CA LEU A 151 -10.76 -11.76 -10.85
C LEU A 151 -12.01 -12.50 -11.32
N GLU A 152 -12.28 -12.56 -12.62
CA GLU A 152 -13.43 -13.28 -13.18
C GLU A 152 -13.31 -14.79 -12.97
N GLU A 153 -12.10 -15.34 -13.13
CA GLU A 153 -11.86 -16.77 -12.88
C GLU A 153 -11.91 -17.06 -11.37
N ALA A 154 -11.31 -16.19 -10.54
CA ALA A 154 -11.40 -16.31 -9.07
C ALA A 154 -12.86 -16.36 -8.60
N THR A 155 -13.71 -15.47 -9.11
CA THR A 155 -15.16 -15.43 -8.81
C THR A 155 -15.83 -16.78 -9.02
N ARG A 156 -15.60 -17.41 -10.17
CA ARG A 156 -16.23 -18.72 -10.47
C ARG A 156 -15.90 -19.78 -9.44
N TYR A 157 -14.65 -19.85 -9.01
CA TYR A 157 -14.21 -20.85 -8.05
C TYR A 157 -14.66 -20.53 -6.63
N TYR A 158 -14.67 -19.26 -6.20
CA TYR A 158 -15.27 -18.88 -4.92
C TYR A 158 -16.77 -19.16 -4.88
N GLU A 159 -17.52 -18.87 -5.95
CA GLU A 159 -18.94 -19.18 -6.05
C GLU A 159 -19.19 -20.70 -5.96
N SER A 160 -18.30 -21.53 -6.51
CA SER A 160 -18.40 -22.99 -6.36
C SER A 160 -18.35 -23.41 -4.90
N VAL A 161 -17.50 -22.76 -4.08
CA VAL A 161 -17.38 -23.05 -2.64
C VAL A 161 -18.58 -22.50 -1.87
N ILE A 162 -18.97 -21.24 -2.12
CA ILE A 162 -20.11 -20.57 -1.45
C ILE A 162 -21.43 -21.31 -1.73
N ASN A 163 -21.67 -21.77 -2.97
CA ASN A 163 -22.88 -22.49 -3.36
C ASN A 163 -23.04 -23.84 -2.65
N GLN A 164 -21.99 -24.36 -2.02
CA GLN A 164 -22.04 -25.56 -1.19
C GLN A 164 -22.24 -25.25 0.31
N GLY A 165 -22.50 -23.98 0.63
CA GLY A 165 -22.83 -23.52 1.99
C GLY A 165 -21.60 -23.29 2.86
N VAL A 166 -20.42 -23.06 2.27
CA VAL A 166 -19.19 -22.71 3.00
C VAL A 166 -19.00 -21.22 2.97
N ASP A 167 -18.98 -20.58 4.14
CA ASP A 167 -18.84 -19.13 4.30
C ASP A 167 -17.41 -18.70 4.62
N GLU A 168 -16.58 -19.63 5.12
CA GLU A 168 -15.22 -19.40 5.56
C GLU A 168 -14.32 -20.60 5.29
N VAL A 169 -13.11 -20.33 4.80
CA VAL A 169 -12.03 -21.31 4.64
C VAL A 169 -10.73 -20.72 5.19
N ASN A 170 -10.06 -21.45 6.09
CA ASN A 170 -8.79 -21.05 6.68
C ASN A 170 -8.78 -19.61 7.28
N GLY A 171 -9.89 -19.19 7.88
CA GLY A 171 -10.03 -17.83 8.45
C GLY A 171 -10.39 -16.75 7.41
N ILE A 172 -10.51 -17.10 6.12
CA ILE A 172 -10.91 -16.17 5.06
C ILE A 172 -12.42 -16.23 4.88
N MET A 173 -13.09 -15.11 5.16
CA MET A 173 -14.51 -14.91 4.90
C MET A 173 -14.74 -14.77 3.39
N LEU A 174 -15.42 -15.72 2.78
CA LEU A 174 -15.64 -15.73 1.33
C LEU A 174 -16.51 -14.53 0.89
N GLY A 175 -17.47 -14.11 1.71
CA GLY A 175 -18.27 -12.92 1.45
C GLY A 175 -17.43 -11.66 1.34
N LEU A 176 -16.46 -11.45 2.25
CA LEU A 176 -15.56 -10.29 2.20
C LEU A 176 -14.59 -10.36 1.01
N ARG A 177 -14.12 -11.55 0.66
CA ARG A 177 -13.29 -11.77 -0.53
C ARG A 177 -14.07 -11.45 -1.81
N MET A 178 -15.31 -11.89 -1.91
CA MET A 178 -16.18 -11.59 -3.05
C MET A 178 -16.56 -10.10 -3.13
N ALA A 179 -16.74 -9.45 -1.98
CA ALA A 179 -16.94 -8.00 -1.95
C ALA A 179 -15.73 -7.25 -2.51
N ASP A 180 -14.51 -7.62 -2.09
CA ASP A 180 -13.26 -7.04 -2.59
C ASP A 180 -13.10 -7.23 -4.10
N ILE A 181 -13.37 -8.43 -4.61
CA ILE A 181 -13.35 -8.71 -6.05
C ILE A 181 -14.34 -7.80 -6.80
N ASN A 182 -15.58 -7.68 -6.31
CA ASN A 182 -16.61 -6.90 -6.99
C ASN A 182 -16.33 -5.38 -6.92
N VAL A 183 -15.68 -4.88 -5.87
CA VAL A 183 -15.16 -3.50 -5.83
C VAL A 183 -14.14 -3.28 -6.96
N ASN A 184 -13.19 -4.21 -7.13
CA ASN A 184 -12.16 -4.11 -8.17
C ASN A 184 -12.75 -4.23 -9.60
N LEU A 185 -13.82 -5.01 -9.76
CA LEU A 185 -14.57 -5.12 -11.02
C LEU A 185 -15.56 -3.96 -11.24
N LEU A 186 -15.64 -2.98 -10.32
CA LEU A 186 -16.58 -1.86 -10.30
C LEU A 186 -18.07 -2.29 -10.24
N ASN A 187 -18.34 -3.49 -9.76
CA ASN A 187 -19.69 -4.04 -9.53
C ASN A 187 -20.14 -3.67 -8.09
N PHE A 188 -20.35 -2.39 -7.83
CA PHE A 188 -20.56 -1.87 -6.48
C PHE A 188 -21.82 -2.39 -5.78
N ASP A 189 -22.91 -2.64 -6.51
CA ASP A 189 -24.14 -3.19 -5.92
C ASP A 189 -23.92 -4.63 -5.42
N ASP A 190 -23.22 -5.46 -6.21
CA ASP A 190 -22.88 -6.82 -5.83
C ASP A 190 -21.86 -6.82 -4.67
N ALA A 191 -20.88 -5.92 -4.69
CA ALA A 191 -19.94 -5.75 -3.60
C ALA A 191 -20.65 -5.42 -2.27
N ARG A 192 -21.62 -4.49 -2.29
CA ARG A 192 -22.45 -4.16 -1.13
C ARG A 192 -23.21 -5.39 -0.62
N ALA A 193 -23.84 -6.14 -1.52
CA ALA A 193 -24.59 -7.35 -1.15
C ALA A 193 -23.68 -8.40 -0.48
N TYR A 194 -22.46 -8.58 -0.96
CA TYR A 194 -21.49 -9.48 -0.35
C TYR A 194 -21.00 -8.99 1.02
N PHE A 195 -20.72 -7.69 1.20
CA PHE A 195 -20.44 -7.15 2.52
C PHE A 195 -21.61 -7.41 3.47
N ASP A 196 -22.84 -7.12 3.05
CA ASP A 196 -24.02 -7.28 3.88
C ASP A 196 -24.36 -8.74 4.21
N SER A 197 -23.79 -9.70 3.48
CA SER A 197 -23.93 -11.14 3.78
C SER A 197 -23.10 -11.61 4.97
N VAL A 198 -22.13 -10.83 5.42
CA VAL A 198 -21.25 -11.13 6.54
C VAL A 198 -21.64 -10.31 7.76
N GLU A 199 -21.72 -10.94 8.94
CA GLU A 199 -22.02 -10.26 10.20
C GLU A 199 -20.95 -9.22 10.53
N GLU A 200 -21.36 -7.98 10.86
CA GLU A 200 -20.41 -6.87 11.11
C GLU A 200 -19.41 -7.17 12.24
N GLU A 201 -19.78 -8.00 13.22
CA GLU A 201 -18.93 -8.41 14.33
C GLU A 201 -17.69 -9.18 13.87
N ARG A 202 -17.71 -9.67 12.65
CA ARG A 202 -16.61 -10.41 12.01
C ARG A 202 -15.71 -9.51 11.15
N TYR A 203 -16.04 -8.23 11.00
CA TYR A 203 -15.24 -7.29 10.24
C TYR A 203 -13.97 -6.90 11.00
N SER A 204 -12.85 -6.92 10.28
CA SER A 204 -11.65 -6.21 10.69
C SER A 204 -11.81 -4.70 10.45
N ASN A 205 -10.91 -3.88 10.99
CA ASN A 205 -10.89 -2.45 10.67
C ASN A 205 -10.69 -2.18 9.18
N GLU A 206 -9.90 -3.00 8.52
CA GLU A 206 -9.71 -2.92 7.08
C GLU A 206 -11.00 -3.18 6.30
N ASP A 207 -11.84 -4.14 6.75
CA ASP A 207 -13.13 -4.43 6.12
C ASP A 207 -14.12 -3.27 6.31
N TYR A 208 -14.17 -2.67 7.51
CA TYR A 208 -14.96 -1.45 7.73
C TYR A 208 -14.52 -0.31 6.81
N TYR A 209 -13.20 -0.11 6.66
CA TYR A 209 -12.67 0.92 5.77
C TYR A 209 -12.99 0.64 4.30
N LYS A 210 -12.84 -0.60 3.83
CA LYS A 210 -13.20 -1.00 2.46
C LYS A 210 -14.68 -0.80 2.18
N LYS A 211 -15.56 -1.19 3.11
CA LYS A 211 -16.99 -0.93 3.00
C LYS A 211 -17.30 0.57 2.99
N ALA A 212 -16.63 1.36 3.82
CA ALA A 212 -16.79 2.82 3.80
C ALA A 212 -16.37 3.44 2.46
N LEU A 213 -15.27 2.95 1.87
CA LEU A 213 -14.82 3.38 0.54
C LEU A 213 -15.82 2.99 -0.56
N LEU A 214 -16.43 1.80 -0.47
CA LEU A 214 -17.52 1.38 -1.34
C LEU A 214 -18.73 2.34 -1.21
N GLU A 215 -19.17 2.65 0.01
CA GLU A 215 -20.31 3.56 0.25
C GLU A 215 -20.01 4.98 -0.26
N TYR A 216 -18.75 5.44 -0.12
CA TYR A 216 -18.29 6.70 -0.71
C TYR A 216 -18.42 6.69 -2.25
N ASN A 217 -18.02 5.61 -2.92
CA ASN A 217 -18.15 5.48 -4.38
C ASN A 217 -19.62 5.41 -4.83
N LEU A 218 -20.48 4.80 -4.03
CA LEU A 218 -21.93 4.79 -4.22
C LEU A 218 -22.60 6.13 -3.85
N LYS A 219 -21.84 7.10 -3.32
CA LYS A 219 -22.29 8.41 -2.82
C LYS A 219 -23.24 8.33 -1.63
N ASP A 220 -23.21 7.24 -0.91
CA ASP A 220 -23.90 7.08 0.38
C ASP A 220 -22.95 7.57 1.50
N TYR A 221 -22.79 8.91 1.55
CA TYR A 221 -21.81 9.52 2.45
C TYR A 221 -22.18 9.33 3.92
N ASP A 222 -23.47 9.23 4.24
CA ASP A 222 -23.90 9.02 5.63
C ASP A 222 -23.51 7.60 6.12
N ALA A 223 -23.72 6.58 5.29
CA ALA A 223 -23.25 5.23 5.59
C ALA A 223 -21.71 5.16 5.70
N ALA A 224 -21.00 5.81 4.78
CA ALA A 224 -19.55 5.87 4.81
C ALA A 224 -19.01 6.50 6.11
N LYS A 225 -19.59 7.64 6.54
CA LYS A 225 -19.19 8.33 7.79
C LYS A 225 -19.35 7.45 9.02
N VAL A 226 -20.46 6.73 9.14
CA VAL A 226 -20.70 5.80 10.27
C VAL A 226 -19.66 4.70 10.34
N LEU A 227 -19.27 4.14 9.17
CA LEU A 227 -18.24 3.10 9.11
C LEU A 227 -16.86 3.64 9.44
N LEU A 228 -16.52 4.84 8.95
CA LEU A 228 -15.26 5.51 9.24
C LEU A 228 -15.10 5.88 10.72
N GLU A 229 -16.18 6.30 11.38
CA GLU A 229 -16.18 6.54 12.82
C GLU A 229 -15.85 5.26 13.59
N LYS A 230 -16.40 4.10 13.19
CA LYS A 230 -16.05 2.81 13.80
C LYS A 230 -14.56 2.48 13.61
N VAL A 231 -14.00 2.72 12.40
CA VAL A 231 -12.57 2.52 12.14
C VAL A 231 -11.71 3.38 13.06
N ILE A 232 -12.06 4.66 13.19
CA ILE A 232 -11.33 5.64 14.00
C ILE A 232 -11.41 5.30 15.50
N ASP A 233 -12.59 4.88 15.98
CA ASP A 233 -12.79 4.49 17.38
C ASP A 233 -11.95 3.24 17.75
N ASN A 234 -11.86 2.28 16.84
CA ASN A 234 -11.08 1.06 17.04
C ASN A 234 -9.57 1.29 16.88
N GLU A 235 -9.17 2.11 15.90
CA GLU A 235 -7.79 2.37 15.53
C GLU A 235 -7.55 3.86 15.23
N PRO A 236 -7.30 4.68 16.28
CA PRO A 236 -7.15 6.13 16.16
C PRO A 236 -6.00 6.60 15.25
N TYR A 237 -5.11 5.69 14.85
CA TYR A 237 -3.99 6.00 13.94
C TYR A 237 -4.22 5.59 12.49
N PHE A 238 -5.41 5.11 12.13
CA PHE A 238 -5.74 4.69 10.78
C PHE A 238 -5.96 5.92 9.87
N ILE A 239 -4.86 6.50 9.38
CA ILE A 239 -4.84 7.78 8.65
C ILE A 239 -5.81 7.83 7.46
N ASN A 240 -5.96 6.71 6.72
CA ASN A 240 -6.81 6.64 5.55
C ASN A 240 -8.29 6.90 5.87
N ALA A 241 -8.74 6.54 7.08
CA ALA A 241 -10.11 6.84 7.52
C ALA A 241 -10.34 8.35 7.68
N TYR A 242 -9.38 9.08 8.26
CA TYR A 242 -9.47 10.53 8.40
C TYR A 242 -9.43 11.24 7.05
N ILE A 243 -8.57 10.78 6.13
CA ILE A 243 -8.49 11.36 4.78
C ILE A 243 -9.80 11.11 4.01
N LEU A 244 -10.36 9.91 4.07
CA LEU A 244 -11.62 9.62 3.40
C LEU A 244 -12.77 10.41 4.01
N LEU A 245 -12.82 10.54 5.34
CA LEU A 245 -13.83 11.34 6.06
C LEU A 245 -13.71 12.83 5.71
N MET A 246 -12.48 13.37 5.66
CA MET A 246 -12.20 14.71 5.16
C MET A 246 -12.71 14.89 3.72
N ASN A 247 -12.43 13.96 2.82
CA ASN A 247 -12.89 14.03 1.42
C ASN A 247 -14.42 14.02 1.31
N ILE A 248 -15.10 13.28 2.17
CA ILE A 248 -16.57 13.30 2.25
C ILE A 248 -17.02 14.71 2.62
N TYR A 249 -16.50 15.30 3.69
CA TYR A 249 -16.87 16.66 4.11
C TYR A 249 -16.50 17.73 3.07
N GLU A 250 -15.37 17.58 2.36
CA GLU A 250 -15.04 18.46 1.23
C GLU A 250 -16.10 18.37 0.10
N THR A 251 -16.56 17.16 -0.21
CA THR A 251 -17.59 16.93 -1.24
C THR A 251 -18.95 17.53 -0.82
N GLU A 252 -19.26 17.46 0.45
CA GLU A 252 -20.48 18.10 1.04
C GLU A 252 -20.32 19.62 1.24
N HIS A 253 -19.18 20.21 0.85
CA HIS A 253 -18.84 21.62 1.09
C HIS A 253 -18.77 22.03 2.56
N ASN A 254 -18.56 21.09 3.44
CA ASN A 254 -18.44 21.28 4.88
C ASN A 254 -16.96 21.33 5.31
N LEU A 255 -16.28 22.42 4.95
CA LEU A 255 -14.85 22.57 5.18
C LEU A 255 -14.47 22.64 6.67
N ASP A 256 -15.37 23.10 7.52
CA ASP A 256 -15.12 23.20 8.97
C ASP A 256 -15.01 21.81 9.61
N ASP A 257 -15.91 20.88 9.27
CA ASP A 257 -15.86 19.50 9.76
C ASP A 257 -14.67 18.73 9.14
N ALA A 258 -14.31 19.02 7.87
CA ALA A 258 -13.10 18.48 7.26
C ALA A 258 -11.83 18.87 8.05
N ILE A 259 -11.71 20.14 8.42
CA ILE A 259 -10.60 20.65 9.25
C ILE A 259 -10.61 20.01 10.63
N GLN A 260 -11.78 19.95 11.30
CA GLN A 260 -11.90 19.34 12.62
C GLN A 260 -11.47 17.86 12.61
N THR A 261 -11.83 17.12 11.56
CA THR A 261 -11.43 15.72 11.37
C THR A 261 -9.90 15.57 11.38
N LEU A 262 -9.20 16.36 10.56
CA LEU A 262 -7.74 16.31 10.50
C LEU A 262 -7.07 16.80 11.80
N GLN A 263 -7.63 17.82 12.44
CA GLN A 263 -7.16 18.30 13.74
C GLN A 263 -7.34 17.25 14.84
N THR A 264 -8.34 16.41 14.75
CA THR A 264 -8.54 15.31 15.70
C THR A 264 -7.43 14.28 15.58
N TYR A 265 -7.03 13.92 14.36
CA TYR A 265 -5.86 13.05 14.14
C TYR A 265 -4.56 13.64 14.74
N LEU A 266 -4.32 14.95 14.54
CA LEU A 266 -3.10 15.60 15.02
C LEU A 266 -3.01 15.71 16.55
N ARG A 267 -4.08 15.54 17.30
CA ARG A 267 -4.02 15.53 18.79
C ARG A 267 -3.24 14.34 19.31
N GLU A 268 -3.29 13.22 18.60
CA GLU A 268 -2.61 11.96 18.97
C GLU A 268 -1.30 11.78 18.19
N ASN A 269 -1.17 12.41 17.02
CA ASN A 269 -0.03 12.26 16.11
C ASN A 269 0.29 13.58 15.41
N ASP A 270 1.07 14.43 16.06
CA ASP A 270 1.41 15.78 15.61
C ASP A 270 2.53 15.86 14.55
N LYS A 271 3.11 14.71 14.14
CA LYS A 271 4.23 14.63 13.18
C LYS A 271 3.82 13.91 11.90
N ASN A 272 2.84 14.45 11.21
CA ASN A 272 2.38 13.90 9.95
C ASN A 272 2.29 14.97 8.86
N SER A 273 3.26 14.98 7.94
CA SER A 273 3.36 15.96 6.84
C SER A 273 2.12 15.97 5.94
N LEU A 274 1.56 14.79 5.64
CA LEU A 274 0.37 14.64 4.79
C LEU A 274 -0.87 15.34 5.40
N ILE A 275 -1.07 15.20 6.70
CA ILE A 275 -2.22 15.84 7.37
C ILE A 275 -2.06 17.37 7.40
N TYR A 276 -0.86 17.88 7.67
CA TYR A 276 -0.62 19.32 7.57
C TYR A 276 -0.78 19.84 6.15
N PHE A 277 -0.35 19.09 5.14
CA PHE A 277 -0.60 19.43 3.74
C PHE A 277 -2.10 19.55 3.44
N HIS A 278 -2.91 18.56 3.85
CA HIS A 278 -4.36 18.62 3.65
C HIS A 278 -5.01 19.79 4.41
N LEU A 279 -4.59 20.08 5.63
CA LEU A 279 -5.05 21.27 6.37
C LEU A 279 -4.69 22.56 5.62
N GLY A 280 -3.48 22.66 5.11
CA GLY A 280 -3.03 23.79 4.28
C GLY A 280 -3.95 23.98 3.07
N ARG A 281 -4.26 22.90 2.34
CA ARG A 281 -5.20 22.92 1.20
C ARG A 281 -6.61 23.40 1.58
N LEU A 282 -7.15 22.92 2.68
CA LEU A 282 -8.47 23.34 3.16
C LEU A 282 -8.51 24.83 3.51
N TYR A 283 -7.50 25.34 4.25
CA TYR A 283 -7.39 26.75 4.57
C TYR A 283 -7.16 27.64 3.33
N PHE A 284 -6.38 27.16 2.35
CA PHE A 284 -6.19 27.84 1.07
C PHE A 284 -7.51 28.00 0.31
N ARG A 285 -8.34 26.94 0.26
CA ARG A 285 -9.70 26.97 -0.33
C ARG A 285 -10.63 27.91 0.41
N MET A 286 -10.49 28.06 1.72
CA MET A 286 -11.24 29.04 2.53
C MET A 286 -10.70 30.48 2.37
N ASN A 287 -9.73 30.69 1.49
CA ASN A 287 -9.06 31.98 1.28
C ASN A 287 -8.33 32.52 2.55
N GLN A 288 -7.85 31.60 3.39
CA GLN A 288 -7.07 31.89 4.60
C GLN A 288 -5.59 31.61 4.35
N ALA A 289 -4.98 32.39 3.45
CA ALA A 289 -3.63 32.13 2.92
C ALA A 289 -2.57 32.08 4.01
N GLU A 290 -2.59 32.95 5.02
CA GLU A 290 -1.60 32.95 6.12
C GLU A 290 -1.69 31.68 6.97
N THR A 291 -2.89 31.12 7.16
CA THR A 291 -3.04 29.85 7.88
C THR A 291 -2.63 28.67 7.01
N ALA A 292 -2.88 28.74 5.70
CA ALA A 292 -2.42 27.75 4.74
C ALA A 292 -0.88 27.68 4.72
N ILE A 293 -0.19 28.84 4.62
CA ILE A 293 1.27 28.95 4.67
C ILE A 293 1.84 28.25 5.92
N LYS A 294 1.27 28.50 7.09
CA LYS A 294 1.73 27.85 8.34
C LYS A 294 1.63 26.32 8.28
N ASN A 295 0.55 25.78 7.73
CA ASN A 295 0.37 24.33 7.63
C ASN A 295 1.30 23.73 6.57
N PHE A 296 1.45 24.37 5.41
CA PHE A 296 2.38 23.90 4.39
C PHE A 296 3.83 23.98 4.86
N SER A 297 4.21 25.04 5.60
CA SER A 297 5.55 25.15 6.22
C SER A 297 5.83 23.99 7.17
N ILE A 298 4.87 23.62 8.04
CA ILE A 298 5.03 22.45 8.91
C ILE A 298 5.14 21.15 8.09
N ALA A 299 4.38 21.02 7.00
CA ALA A 299 4.47 19.87 6.14
C ALA A 299 5.86 19.72 5.51
N THR A 300 6.45 20.81 5.03
CA THR A 300 7.81 20.83 4.44
C THR A 300 8.92 20.68 5.49
N GLU A 301 8.71 21.13 6.75
CA GLU A 301 9.63 20.88 7.85
C GLU A 301 9.65 19.42 8.32
N LEU A 302 8.52 18.72 8.20
CA LEU A 302 8.39 17.30 8.55
C LEU A 302 8.86 16.36 7.44
N ASP A 303 8.81 16.83 6.19
CA ASP A 303 9.21 16.09 5.00
C ASP A 303 9.84 17.08 4.00
N GLU A 304 11.17 17.16 4.03
CA GLU A 304 11.94 18.11 3.22
C GLU A 304 11.87 17.84 1.71
N ASP A 305 11.46 16.64 1.30
CA ASP A 305 11.31 16.22 -0.11
C ASP A 305 9.85 16.35 -0.62
N TYR A 306 8.93 16.93 0.18
CA TYR A 306 7.51 17.02 -0.16
C TYR A 306 7.24 18.17 -1.15
N ASP A 307 7.49 17.94 -2.44
CA ASP A 307 7.36 18.95 -3.51
C ASP A 307 5.95 19.58 -3.59
N ASP A 308 4.87 18.77 -3.52
CA ASP A 308 3.49 19.31 -3.53
C ASP A 308 3.25 20.34 -2.40
N ALA A 309 3.87 20.11 -1.24
CA ALA A 309 3.74 21.05 -0.12
C ALA A 309 4.51 22.34 -0.38
N TYR A 310 5.69 22.29 -0.99
CA TYR A 310 6.40 23.48 -1.45
C TYR A 310 5.65 24.23 -2.53
N LEU A 311 5.10 23.53 -3.53
CA LEU A 311 4.29 24.13 -4.58
C LEU A 311 3.15 24.96 -3.98
N MET A 312 2.36 24.36 -3.10
CA MET A 312 1.24 25.03 -2.45
C MET A 312 1.65 26.12 -1.46
N LEU A 313 2.82 25.97 -0.82
CA LEU A 313 3.42 27.00 0.02
C LEU A 313 3.76 28.26 -0.82
N PHE A 314 4.44 28.08 -1.93
CA PHE A 314 4.83 29.17 -2.81
C PHE A 314 3.62 29.86 -3.46
N GLU A 315 2.63 29.08 -3.93
CA GLU A 315 1.35 29.64 -4.40
C GLU A 315 0.65 30.48 -3.30
N SER A 316 0.68 29.99 -2.06
CA SER A 316 0.05 30.69 -0.94
C SER A 316 0.78 32.01 -0.63
N ILE A 317 2.11 32.02 -0.67
CA ILE A 317 2.93 33.23 -0.48
C ILE A 317 2.62 34.26 -1.57
N LEU A 318 2.65 33.87 -2.84
CA LEU A 318 2.30 34.75 -3.96
C LEU A 318 0.87 35.31 -3.82
N LYS A 319 -0.06 34.49 -3.36
CA LYS A 319 -1.46 34.93 -3.13
C LYS A 319 -1.59 35.97 -2.03
N THR A 320 -0.74 35.99 -1.03
CA THR A 320 -0.75 37.05 0.02
C THR A 320 -0.17 38.36 -0.47
N GLY A 321 0.72 38.32 -1.48
CA GLY A 321 1.54 39.46 -1.92
C GLY A 321 2.66 39.81 -0.94
N ASP A 322 2.87 39.08 0.14
CA ASP A 322 4.01 39.25 1.05
C ASP A 322 5.05 38.16 0.82
N THR A 323 5.92 38.40 -0.13
CA THR A 323 6.98 37.48 -0.56
C THR A 323 8.26 37.62 0.30
N SER A 324 8.31 38.60 1.21
CA SER A 324 9.54 38.97 1.99
C SER A 324 9.97 37.85 2.95
N THR A 325 9.09 36.92 3.32
CA THR A 325 9.34 35.84 4.29
C THR A 325 9.92 34.55 3.66
N ILE A 326 10.12 34.53 2.35
CA ILE A 326 10.51 33.29 1.61
C ILE A 326 11.80 32.67 2.17
N ASP A 327 12.79 33.46 2.53
CA ASP A 327 14.08 32.98 3.06
C ASP A 327 13.90 32.14 4.34
N ASP A 328 12.83 32.32 5.11
CA ASP A 328 12.54 31.51 6.31
C ASP A 328 12.10 30.09 5.98
N TYR A 329 11.45 29.89 4.84
CA TYR A 329 10.89 28.60 4.41
C TYR A 329 11.86 27.78 3.54
N VAL A 330 12.83 28.42 2.88
CA VAL A 330 13.76 27.74 1.95
C VAL A 330 15.14 27.45 2.55
N LYS A 331 15.35 27.64 3.85
CA LYS A 331 16.67 27.50 4.52
C LYS A 331 17.31 26.11 4.36
N HIS A 332 16.49 25.06 4.31
CA HIS A 332 16.91 23.67 4.27
C HIS A 332 16.50 22.98 2.95
N LEU A 333 15.98 23.76 2.01
CA LEU A 333 15.45 23.26 0.75
C LEU A 333 16.56 22.74 -0.17
N ASP A 334 16.46 21.49 -0.57
CA ASP A 334 17.21 20.99 -1.73
C ASP A 334 16.41 21.27 -3.02
N ILE A 335 16.84 22.27 -3.78
CA ILE A 335 16.19 22.66 -5.03
C ILE A 335 16.13 21.52 -6.04
N ASN A 336 17.08 20.55 -5.97
CA ASN A 336 17.08 19.41 -6.89
C ASN A 336 15.98 18.39 -6.59
N ALA A 337 15.35 18.46 -5.42
CA ALA A 337 14.19 17.64 -5.06
C ALA A 337 12.87 18.22 -5.58
N LEU A 338 12.88 19.48 -6.07
CA LEU A 338 11.67 20.15 -6.52
C LEU A 338 11.35 19.90 -8.00
N SER A 339 10.06 19.93 -8.31
CA SER A 339 9.55 19.98 -9.71
C SER A 339 9.89 21.31 -10.38
N GLY A 340 9.81 21.33 -11.71
CA GLY A 340 9.99 22.55 -12.49
C GLY A 340 8.97 23.63 -12.11
N GLU A 341 7.73 23.25 -11.77
CA GLU A 341 6.65 24.12 -11.34
C GLU A 341 6.97 24.80 -10.00
N SER A 342 7.45 24.06 -9.02
CA SER A 342 7.83 24.59 -7.72
C SER A 342 9.00 25.57 -7.83
N ILE A 343 10.03 25.24 -8.63
CA ILE A 343 11.18 26.12 -8.90
C ILE A 343 10.72 27.40 -9.65
N TYR A 344 9.78 27.27 -10.58
CA TYR A 344 9.22 28.43 -11.28
C TYR A 344 8.49 29.41 -10.34
N LEU A 345 7.64 28.88 -9.43
CA LEU A 345 6.99 29.76 -8.44
C LEU A 345 8.02 30.45 -7.51
N LEU A 346 9.08 29.73 -7.15
CA LEU A 346 10.17 30.32 -6.37
C LEU A 346 10.89 31.42 -7.16
N ALA A 347 11.08 31.27 -8.48
CA ALA A 347 11.62 32.31 -9.33
C ALA A 347 10.72 33.56 -9.36
N LYS A 348 9.40 33.40 -9.41
CA LYS A 348 8.43 34.51 -9.33
C LYS A 348 8.55 35.25 -8.00
N ILE A 349 8.60 34.51 -6.87
CA ILE A 349 8.74 35.11 -5.54
C ILE A 349 10.02 35.93 -5.44
N GLU A 350 11.15 35.39 -5.90
CA GLU A 350 12.44 36.14 -5.86
C GLU A 350 12.44 37.31 -6.82
N SER A 351 11.74 37.25 -7.96
CA SER A 351 11.54 38.38 -8.86
C SER A 351 10.75 39.52 -8.19
N GLU A 352 9.65 39.18 -7.48
CA GLU A 352 8.87 40.17 -6.74
C GLU A 352 9.67 40.80 -5.58
N ASN A 353 10.65 40.08 -5.01
CA ASN A 353 11.58 40.58 -4.00
C ASN A 353 12.75 41.40 -4.58
N GLU A 354 12.79 41.63 -5.90
CA GLU A 354 13.89 42.30 -6.60
C GLU A 354 15.25 41.58 -6.42
N ASN A 355 15.23 40.25 -6.19
CA ASN A 355 16.42 39.40 -6.05
C ASN A 355 16.82 38.82 -7.42
N ASP A 356 17.22 39.66 -8.37
CA ASP A 356 17.46 39.30 -9.77
C ASP A 356 18.41 38.10 -9.96
N ASP A 357 19.48 38.02 -9.16
CA ASP A 357 20.46 36.93 -9.27
C ASP A 357 19.81 35.55 -8.94
N LYS A 358 18.99 35.51 -7.90
CA LYS A 358 18.27 34.29 -7.53
C LYS A 358 17.14 33.97 -8.50
N ALA A 359 16.34 34.98 -8.86
CA ALA A 359 15.24 34.82 -9.80
C ALA A 359 15.72 34.28 -11.14
N LEU A 360 16.77 34.86 -11.71
CA LEU A 360 17.35 34.40 -12.98
C LEU A 360 17.87 32.97 -12.89
N LYS A 361 18.53 32.63 -11.78
CA LYS A 361 18.98 31.25 -11.54
C LYS A 361 17.80 30.27 -11.54
N TYR A 362 16.75 30.56 -10.76
CA TYR A 362 15.60 29.68 -10.65
C TYR A 362 14.77 29.59 -11.92
N TYR A 363 14.65 30.69 -12.69
CA TYR A 363 14.04 30.59 -14.03
C TYR A 363 14.82 29.66 -14.96
N LYS A 364 16.15 29.66 -14.93
CA LYS A 364 17.00 28.75 -15.71
C LYS A 364 16.90 27.31 -15.25
N ASP A 365 16.86 27.08 -13.93
CA ASP A 365 16.72 25.76 -13.35
C ASP A 365 15.33 25.18 -13.69
N ALA A 366 14.27 26.00 -13.60
CA ALA A 366 12.91 25.60 -13.99
C ALA A 366 12.80 25.31 -15.50
N GLU A 367 13.42 26.11 -16.36
CA GLU A 367 13.41 25.90 -17.83
C GLU A 367 13.90 24.51 -18.23
N ALA A 368 14.86 23.95 -17.46
CA ALA A 368 15.40 22.61 -17.72
C ALA A 368 14.40 21.47 -17.42
N LEU A 369 13.37 21.73 -16.60
CA LEU A 369 12.46 20.72 -16.08
C LEU A 369 11.00 20.87 -16.54
N ILE A 370 10.54 22.12 -16.79
CA ILE A 370 9.12 22.43 -16.97
C ILE A 370 8.57 22.11 -18.38
N GLY A 371 9.45 21.85 -19.35
CA GLY A 371 9.04 21.55 -20.73
C GLY A 371 8.45 22.76 -21.49
N ASP A 372 7.44 22.50 -22.35
CA ASP A 372 6.86 23.48 -23.27
C ASP A 372 5.63 24.20 -22.66
N SER A 373 5.79 24.81 -21.47
CA SER A 373 4.75 25.61 -20.81
C SER A 373 4.72 27.05 -21.35
N VAL A 374 3.63 27.45 -22.00
CA VAL A 374 3.43 28.82 -22.50
C VAL A 374 3.45 29.82 -21.36
N GLU A 375 2.76 29.53 -20.25
CA GLU A 375 2.70 30.42 -19.07
C GLU A 375 4.08 30.69 -18.50
N PHE A 376 4.89 29.62 -18.33
CA PHE A 376 6.28 29.77 -17.86
C PHE A 376 7.10 30.68 -18.78
N TYR A 377 7.08 30.42 -20.10
CA TYR A 377 7.88 31.19 -21.04
C TYR A 377 7.41 32.64 -21.18
N GLN A 378 6.10 32.93 -21.00
CA GLN A 378 5.56 34.29 -20.92
C GLN A 378 6.12 35.05 -19.72
N ASP A 379 6.01 34.48 -18.53
CA ASP A 379 6.50 35.11 -17.30
C ASP A 379 8.02 35.28 -17.33
N TYR A 380 8.74 34.26 -17.81
CA TYR A 380 10.18 34.32 -17.95
C TYR A 380 10.62 35.41 -18.95
N TYR A 381 9.92 35.52 -20.09
CA TYR A 381 10.19 36.58 -21.06
C TYR A 381 9.94 37.98 -20.49
N PHE A 382 8.82 38.18 -19.80
CA PHE A 382 8.50 39.47 -19.18
C PHE A 382 9.53 39.85 -18.13
N TYR A 383 9.92 38.92 -17.28
CA TYR A 383 10.98 39.12 -16.31
C TYR A 383 12.31 39.52 -16.98
N LEU A 384 12.77 38.78 -18.00
CA LEU A 384 14.01 39.10 -18.73
C LEU A 384 13.95 40.45 -19.46
N ARG A 385 12.78 40.84 -19.93
CA ARG A 385 12.53 42.14 -20.54
C ARG A 385 12.66 43.27 -19.49
N GLU A 386 12.09 43.07 -18.32
CA GLU A 386 12.14 44.04 -17.22
C GLU A 386 13.57 44.34 -16.79
N ILE A 387 14.38 43.31 -16.55
CA ILE A 387 15.80 43.45 -16.16
C ILE A 387 16.75 43.72 -17.35
N ASN A 388 16.20 43.83 -18.54
CA ASN A 388 16.94 44.01 -19.80
C ASN A 388 18.04 42.97 -20.05
N HIS A 389 17.74 41.68 -19.75
CA HIS A 389 18.70 40.59 -19.90
C HIS A 389 18.86 40.14 -21.36
N PRO A 390 20.08 39.78 -21.85
CA PRO A 390 20.32 39.38 -23.24
C PRO A 390 19.54 38.14 -23.67
N ASP A 391 19.23 37.20 -22.75
CA ASP A 391 18.47 35.98 -23.07
C ASP A 391 16.98 36.26 -23.45
N LYS A 392 16.49 37.51 -23.28
CA LYS A 392 15.07 37.85 -23.62
C LYS A 392 14.69 37.48 -25.05
N LYS A 393 15.60 37.64 -26.01
CA LYS A 393 15.36 37.29 -27.41
C LYS A 393 15.21 35.78 -27.62
N ARG A 394 16.11 34.99 -27.02
CA ARG A 394 16.06 33.53 -27.08
C ARG A 394 14.74 32.97 -26.50
N VAL A 395 14.33 33.51 -25.34
CA VAL A 395 13.09 33.07 -24.69
C VAL A 395 11.86 33.50 -25.50
N LEU A 396 11.87 34.69 -26.09
CA LEU A 396 10.83 35.14 -26.99
C LEU A 396 10.73 34.29 -28.26
N GLU A 397 11.86 33.87 -28.86
CA GLU A 397 11.85 32.92 -29.98
C GLU A 397 11.20 31.59 -29.61
N LYS A 398 11.46 31.09 -28.40
CA LYS A 398 10.79 29.86 -27.91
C LYS A 398 9.28 30.08 -27.75
N LEU A 399 8.87 31.24 -27.21
CA LEU A 399 7.47 31.59 -27.01
C LEU A 399 6.73 31.73 -28.36
N MET A 400 7.37 32.39 -29.38
CA MET A 400 6.83 32.45 -30.73
C MET A 400 6.67 31.08 -31.38
N HIS A 401 7.53 30.12 -31.03
CA HIS A 401 7.38 28.76 -31.52
C HIS A 401 6.19 28.03 -30.87
N LEU A 402 5.92 28.31 -29.58
CA LEU A 402 4.79 27.74 -28.84
C LEU A 402 3.44 28.38 -29.25
N GLU A 403 3.47 29.71 -29.53
CA GLU A 403 2.29 30.48 -29.92
C GLU A 403 2.53 31.21 -31.26
N PRO A 404 2.62 30.50 -32.40
CA PRO A 404 3.01 31.10 -33.69
C PRO A 404 2.01 32.12 -34.24
N ASP A 405 0.76 32.05 -33.83
CA ASP A 405 -0.31 32.95 -34.28
C ASP A 405 -0.49 34.18 -33.36
N ASN A 406 0.30 34.35 -32.32
CA ASN A 406 0.20 35.46 -31.42
C ASN A 406 0.97 36.71 -31.97
N PRO A 407 0.29 37.77 -32.42
CA PRO A 407 0.94 38.91 -33.05
C PRO A 407 1.78 39.77 -32.06
N GLU A 408 1.54 39.67 -30.74
CA GLU A 408 2.27 40.45 -29.77
C GLU A 408 3.73 40.03 -29.69
N TRP A 409 4.01 38.73 -29.81
CA TRP A 409 5.38 38.21 -29.80
C TRP A 409 6.19 38.62 -31.04
N GLN A 410 5.52 38.73 -32.17
CA GLN A 410 6.18 39.22 -33.41
C GLN A 410 6.55 40.69 -33.29
N LEU A 411 5.65 41.53 -32.79
CA LEU A 411 5.90 42.94 -32.56
C LEU A 411 7.07 43.18 -31.56
N ASP A 412 7.06 42.44 -30.45
CA ASP A 412 8.14 42.53 -29.47
C ASP A 412 9.48 42.07 -30.07
N TYR A 413 9.47 41.03 -30.91
CA TYR A 413 10.68 40.55 -31.57
C TYR A 413 11.25 41.58 -32.56
N GLU A 414 10.40 42.22 -33.40
CA GLU A 414 10.81 43.28 -34.31
C GLU A 414 11.38 44.48 -33.57
N GLN A 415 10.83 44.82 -32.42
CA GLN A 415 11.35 45.91 -31.57
C GLN A 415 12.74 45.59 -31.07
N ILE A 416 12.96 44.38 -30.49
CA ILE A 416 14.26 43.94 -29.99
C ILE A 416 15.33 43.92 -31.12
N ALA A 417 14.94 43.39 -32.30
CA ALA A 417 15.86 43.36 -33.43
C ALA A 417 16.24 44.77 -33.93
N GLY A 418 15.28 45.72 -33.94
CA GLY A 418 15.56 47.11 -34.27
C GLY A 418 16.49 47.82 -33.31
N GLU A 419 16.42 47.53 -32.02
CA GLU A 419 17.32 48.06 -30.99
C GLU A 419 18.78 47.56 -31.14
N GLU A 420 18.96 46.30 -31.63
CA GLU A 420 20.30 45.71 -31.90
C GLU A 420 21.00 46.32 -33.14
N ASP A 421 20.21 46.75 -34.16
CA ASP A 421 20.76 47.36 -35.39
C ASP A 421 21.18 48.84 -35.20
N GLU A 422 20.77 49.54 -34.13
CA GLU A 422 21.13 50.93 -33.84
C GLU A 422 22.45 51.07 -33.05
N PHE A 423 23.08 50.00 -32.60
CA PHE A 423 24.37 49.99 -31.89
C PHE A 423 25.45 49.25 -32.70
#